data_b33bcacdbf8eedc2f9aad7e3a23c6a13
#
_entry.id   b33bcacdbf8eedc2f9aad7e3a23c6a13
#
_cell.length_a   1.000
_cell.length_b   1.000
_cell.length_c   1.000
_cell.angle_alpha   90.00
_cell.angle_beta   90.00
_cell.angle_gamma   90.00
#
_symmetry.space_group_name_H-M   'P 1'
#
loop_
_entity.id
_entity.type
_entity.pdbx_description
1 polymer ?
#
loop_
_entity_poly.entity_id
_entity_poly.type
_entity_poly.pdbx_seq_one_letter_code
_entity_poly.pdbx_strand_id
1 'polypeptide(L)'
;MYFLTQKPKAWVEASVFVGDKREIPASCLYKPRNRYWAGGILKMLHEEHGGNDEIVTIGLTHRDISTSIHGQYNYGIMGLSFRPGDACVVSTFRLKRKDDLWKVTIHEFLHSRGLPHCKKNAPKCLMQDAHGKNSFYMKNGLCEDCKKSLRMIMTHQER
;
A
#
# COMPACT_ATOMS: atom_id res chain seq x y z
N MET A 1 8.29 1.96 -16.60
CA MET A 1 8.65 0.55 -16.81
C MET A 1 8.58 -0.14 -15.47
N TYR A 2 7.60 -1.02 -15.27
CA TYR A 2 7.27 -1.55 -13.94
C TYR A 2 7.23 -3.05 -14.02
N PHE A 3 8.27 -3.68 -13.50
CA PHE A 3 8.42 -5.11 -13.51
C PHE A 3 8.02 -5.68 -12.16
N LEU A 4 6.87 -6.33 -12.11
CA LEU A 4 6.63 -7.38 -11.16
C LEU A 4 7.14 -8.69 -11.75
N THR A 5 8.45 -8.77 -11.94
CA THR A 5 9.12 -10.00 -12.34
C THR A 5 10.04 -10.45 -11.22
N GLN A 6 9.52 -11.22 -10.34
CA GLN A 6 10.05 -12.47 -9.81
C GLN A 6 9.12 -12.95 -8.69
N LYS A 7 8.50 -14.08 -8.91
CA LYS A 7 7.45 -14.68 -8.11
C LYS A 7 7.93 -15.06 -6.71
N PRO A 8 7.38 -14.49 -5.63
CA PRO A 8 7.04 -15.35 -4.52
C PRO A 8 5.79 -16.14 -4.93
N LYS A 9 5.65 -17.38 -4.46
CA LYS A 9 4.45 -18.22 -4.67
C LYS A 9 3.21 -17.35 -4.57
N ALA A 10 2.39 -17.35 -5.63
CA ALA A 10 1.24 -16.47 -5.76
C ALA A 10 0.32 -16.61 -4.55
N TRP A 11 0.23 -15.57 -3.74
CA TRP A 11 -0.75 -15.49 -2.65
C TRP A 11 -2.09 -14.97 -3.15
N VAL A 12 -2.06 -14.29 -4.28
CA VAL A 12 -3.21 -13.75 -4.98
C VAL A 12 -2.94 -13.85 -6.48
N GLU A 13 -3.88 -14.37 -7.23
CA GLU A 13 -3.88 -14.29 -8.68
C GLU A 13 -4.54 -12.96 -9.08
N ALA A 14 -3.81 -12.11 -9.80
CA ALA A 14 -4.31 -10.84 -10.28
C ALA A 14 -3.70 -10.49 -11.63
N SER A 15 -4.51 -9.92 -12.51
CA SER A 15 -4.03 -9.25 -13.72
C SER A 15 -3.61 -7.83 -13.37
N VAL A 16 -2.44 -7.42 -13.85
CA VAL A 16 -1.91 -6.08 -13.61
C VAL A 16 -1.93 -5.28 -14.90
N PHE A 17 -2.59 -4.13 -14.87
CA PHE A 17 -2.62 -3.17 -15.96
C PHE A 17 -1.89 -1.91 -15.55
N VAL A 18 -1.10 -1.34 -16.43
CA VAL A 18 -0.40 -0.07 -16.19
C VAL A 18 -1.21 1.04 -16.84
N GLY A 19 -1.75 1.92 -16.02
CA GLY A 19 -2.48 3.10 -16.46
C GLY A 19 -1.56 4.28 -16.83
N ASP A 20 -2.17 5.37 -17.29
CA ASP A 20 -1.48 6.58 -17.63
C ASP A 20 -0.95 7.33 -16.40
N LYS A 21 0.08 8.14 -16.63
CA LYS A 21 0.59 9.05 -15.61
C LYS A 21 -0.46 10.10 -15.26
N ARG A 22 -0.69 10.29 -13.96
CA ARG A 22 -1.60 11.32 -13.42
C ARG A 22 -0.84 12.35 -12.61
N GLU A 23 -1.33 13.57 -12.62
CA GLU A 23 -0.86 14.63 -11.74
C GLU A 23 -1.56 14.50 -10.37
N ILE A 24 -0.79 14.65 -9.29
CA ILE A 24 -1.37 14.69 -7.94
C ILE A 24 -2.09 16.04 -7.77
N PRO A 25 -3.34 16.08 -7.32
CA PRO A 25 -4.08 17.31 -7.13
C PRO A 25 -3.32 18.31 -6.26
N ALA A 26 -3.26 19.57 -6.69
CA ALA A 26 -2.57 20.64 -5.95
C ALA A 26 -3.15 20.83 -4.53
N SER A 27 -4.44 20.52 -4.34
CA SER A 27 -5.11 20.52 -3.04
C SER A 27 -4.52 19.53 -2.03
N CYS A 28 -3.82 18.50 -2.48
CA CYS A 28 -3.14 17.55 -1.61
C CYS A 28 -1.81 18.09 -1.07
N LEU A 29 -1.26 19.17 -1.63
CA LEU A 29 0.07 19.67 -1.28
C LEU A 29 0.06 20.47 0.03
N TYR A 30 0.79 19.98 1.02
CA TYR A 30 1.17 20.74 2.23
C TYR A 30 2.51 21.44 1.99
N LYS A 31 2.44 22.68 1.54
CA LYS A 31 3.60 23.50 1.12
C LYS A 31 4.75 23.57 2.15
N PRO A 32 4.49 23.79 3.48
CA PRO A 32 5.57 23.97 4.44
C PRO A 32 6.58 22.83 4.54
N ARG A 33 6.16 21.61 4.15
CA ARG A 33 7.04 20.43 4.14
C ARG A 33 7.16 19.77 2.77
N ASN A 34 6.60 20.38 1.74
CA ASN A 34 6.54 19.83 0.39
C ASN A 34 6.06 18.35 0.38
N ARG A 35 4.98 18.10 1.13
CA ARG A 35 4.36 16.76 1.28
C ARG A 35 2.97 16.75 0.72
N TYR A 36 2.59 15.61 0.20
CA TYR A 36 1.24 15.42 -0.33
C TYR A 36 0.40 14.56 0.63
N TRP A 37 -0.80 15.03 0.93
CA TRP A 37 -1.75 14.30 1.77
C TRP A 37 -2.25 13.05 1.06
N ALA A 38 -1.88 11.88 1.58
CA ALA A 38 -2.17 10.59 0.97
C ALA A 38 -3.67 10.29 0.92
N GLY A 39 -4.46 10.78 1.88
CA GLY A 39 -5.92 10.62 1.86
C GLY A 39 -6.59 11.27 0.64
N GLY A 40 -6.10 12.44 0.21
CA GLY A 40 -6.58 13.08 -1.02
C GLY A 40 -6.18 12.32 -2.28
N ILE A 41 -4.99 11.74 -2.29
CA ILE A 41 -4.55 10.88 -3.39
C ILE A 41 -5.41 9.62 -3.46
N LEU A 42 -5.70 8.97 -2.33
CA LEU A 42 -6.58 7.80 -2.29
C LEU A 42 -7.98 8.11 -2.83
N LYS A 43 -8.53 9.28 -2.47
CA LYS A 43 -9.83 9.72 -3.01
C LYS A 43 -9.80 9.85 -4.53
N MET A 44 -8.77 10.47 -5.09
CA MET A 44 -8.60 10.59 -6.53
C MET A 44 -8.52 9.21 -7.21
N LEU A 45 -7.74 8.27 -6.64
CA LEU A 45 -7.59 6.92 -7.19
C LEU A 45 -8.88 6.10 -7.12
N HIS A 46 -9.65 6.25 -6.04
CA HIS A 46 -10.96 5.63 -5.89
C HIS A 46 -11.95 6.11 -6.96
N GLU A 47 -11.98 7.42 -7.21
CA GLU A 47 -12.86 8.02 -8.21
C GLU A 47 -12.57 7.56 -9.64
N GLU A 48 -11.37 7.03 -9.91
CA GLU A 48 -10.95 6.60 -11.24
C GLU A 48 -11.71 5.36 -11.74
N HIS A 49 -12.09 4.44 -10.85
CA HIS A 49 -12.76 3.19 -11.21
C HIS A 49 -14.14 3.00 -10.55
N GLY A 50 -14.66 4.04 -9.90
CA GLY A 50 -16.06 4.14 -9.50
C GLY A 50 -16.58 3.06 -8.55
N GLY A 51 -15.73 2.54 -7.67
CA GLY A 51 -16.15 1.57 -6.64
C GLY A 51 -16.35 0.14 -7.17
N ASN A 52 -15.65 -0.24 -8.21
CA ASN A 52 -15.59 -1.64 -8.63
C ASN A 52 -14.69 -2.43 -7.67
N ASP A 53 -15.29 -3.27 -6.83
CA ASP A 53 -14.60 -4.06 -5.80
C ASP A 53 -13.59 -5.09 -6.36
N GLU A 54 -13.67 -5.39 -7.65
CA GLU A 54 -12.72 -6.30 -8.32
C GLU A 54 -11.42 -5.59 -8.71
N ILE A 55 -11.42 -4.27 -8.76
CA ILE A 55 -10.26 -3.46 -9.18
C ILE A 55 -9.67 -2.76 -7.96
N VAL A 56 -8.35 -2.86 -7.81
CA VAL A 56 -7.59 -2.04 -6.86
C VAL A 56 -6.67 -1.12 -7.65
N THR A 57 -6.89 0.19 -7.50
CA THR A 57 -6.04 1.20 -8.12
C THR A 57 -4.83 1.49 -7.24
N ILE A 58 -3.63 1.29 -7.76
CA ILE A 58 -2.37 1.51 -7.03
C ILE A 58 -1.64 2.71 -7.61
N GLY A 59 -1.60 3.80 -6.87
CA GLY A 59 -0.81 4.98 -7.22
C GLY A 59 0.65 4.82 -6.78
N LEU A 60 1.59 4.94 -7.73
CA LEU A 60 3.03 4.94 -7.45
C LEU A 60 3.60 6.34 -7.66
N THR A 61 4.26 6.89 -6.64
CA THR A 61 4.87 8.22 -6.71
C THR A 61 6.27 8.25 -6.10
N HIS A 62 7.06 9.25 -6.47
CA HIS A 62 8.33 9.59 -5.82
C HIS A 62 8.21 10.80 -4.87
N ARG A 63 7.03 11.39 -4.75
CA ARG A 63 6.77 12.52 -3.86
C ARG A 63 6.66 12.07 -2.42
N ASP A 64 7.06 12.93 -1.48
CA ASP A 64 6.84 12.67 -0.06
C ASP A 64 5.33 12.73 0.24
N ILE A 65 4.80 11.68 0.86
CA ILE A 65 3.39 11.57 1.22
C ILE A 65 3.22 11.51 2.73
N SER A 66 2.08 11.97 3.21
CA SER A 66 1.78 12.05 4.63
C SER A 66 0.34 11.71 4.95
N THR A 67 0.11 11.37 6.20
CA THR A 67 -1.22 11.18 6.79
C THR A 67 -1.25 11.75 8.20
N SER A 68 -2.41 11.70 8.85
CA SER A 68 -2.55 12.02 10.27
C SER A 68 -2.58 10.74 11.08
N ILE A 69 -1.72 10.62 12.09
CA ILE A 69 -1.63 9.48 13.00
C ILE A 69 -1.69 10.00 14.43
N HIS A 70 -2.63 9.49 15.25
CA HIS A 70 -2.78 9.82 16.66
C HIS A 70 -2.75 11.33 16.97
N GLY A 71 -3.46 12.14 16.13
CA GLY A 71 -3.49 13.59 16.28
C GLY A 71 -2.25 14.32 15.77
N GLN A 72 -1.23 13.61 15.32
CA GLN A 72 -0.07 14.19 14.68
C GLN A 72 -0.35 14.39 13.19
N TYR A 73 -0.49 15.65 12.79
CA TYR A 73 -0.69 16.03 11.40
C TYR A 73 0.58 15.88 10.59
N ASN A 74 0.39 15.53 9.31
CA ASN A 74 1.46 15.55 8.33
C ASN A 74 2.62 14.58 8.66
N TYR A 75 2.27 13.43 9.23
CA TYR A 75 3.21 12.35 9.49
C TYR A 75 3.60 11.67 8.17
N GLY A 76 4.90 11.65 7.86
CA GLY A 76 5.42 11.09 6.62
C GLY A 76 5.35 9.57 6.60
N ILE A 77 4.82 9.00 5.51
CA ILE A 77 4.59 7.57 5.34
C ILE A 77 5.16 7.06 4.00
N MET A 78 5.29 5.76 3.85
CA MET A 78 5.71 5.11 2.60
C MET A 78 4.52 4.64 1.77
N GLY A 79 3.38 4.38 2.39
CA GLY A 79 2.15 3.96 1.72
C GLY A 79 0.93 4.18 2.59
N LEU A 80 -0.23 4.15 1.96
CA LEU A 80 -1.54 4.20 2.60
C LEU A 80 -2.56 3.50 1.70
N SER A 81 -3.55 2.85 2.29
CA SER A 81 -4.65 2.20 1.58
C SER A 81 -5.98 2.41 2.29
N PHE A 82 -7.09 2.34 1.56
CA PHE A 82 -8.38 2.09 2.16
C PHE A 82 -8.42 0.65 2.71
N ARG A 83 -9.06 0.42 3.86
CA ARG A 83 -9.01 -0.86 4.59
C ARG A 83 -10.38 -1.34 5.07
N PRO A 84 -11.07 -2.25 4.36
CA PRO A 84 -10.84 -2.65 2.98
C PRO A 84 -11.16 -1.53 2.01
N GLY A 85 -10.80 -1.70 0.74
CA GLY A 85 -11.15 -0.75 -0.31
C GLY A 85 -10.39 -0.99 -1.62
N ASP A 86 -10.55 -0.08 -2.54
CA ASP A 86 -10.16 -0.19 -3.93
C ASP A 86 -9.00 0.73 -4.34
N ALA A 87 -8.38 1.41 -3.37
CA ALA A 87 -7.28 2.32 -3.65
C ALA A 87 -6.15 2.19 -2.64
N CYS A 88 -4.92 2.26 -3.12
CA CYS A 88 -3.73 2.45 -2.31
C CYS A 88 -2.70 3.35 -3.03
N VAL A 89 -1.89 4.06 -2.25
CA VAL A 89 -0.79 4.88 -2.75
C VAL A 89 0.51 4.48 -2.08
N VAL A 90 1.58 4.41 -2.87
CA VAL A 90 2.92 4.04 -2.41
C VAL A 90 3.92 5.07 -2.91
N SER A 91 4.83 5.48 -2.03
CA SER A 91 5.89 6.43 -2.35
C SER A 91 7.28 5.81 -2.17
N THR A 92 8.13 6.07 -3.15
CA THR A 92 9.56 5.70 -3.07
C THR A 92 10.39 6.71 -2.28
N PHE A 93 9.83 7.88 -1.93
CA PHE A 93 10.58 8.98 -1.32
C PHE A 93 11.33 8.57 -0.03
N ARG A 94 10.69 7.76 0.81
CA ARG A 94 11.23 7.31 2.10
C ARG A 94 11.88 5.93 2.06
N LEU A 95 11.87 5.27 0.91
CA LEU A 95 12.51 3.97 0.77
C LEU A 95 14.03 4.10 0.79
N LYS A 96 14.69 3.35 1.66
CA LYS A 96 16.16 3.26 1.69
C LYS A 96 16.70 2.50 0.48
N ARG A 97 15.93 1.53 -0.01
CA ARG A 97 16.28 0.69 -1.17
C ARG A 97 15.10 0.69 -2.13
N LYS A 98 15.36 1.04 -3.37
CA LYS A 98 14.31 1.03 -4.42
C LYS A 98 13.73 -0.37 -4.64
N ASP A 99 14.55 -1.40 -4.44
CA ASP A 99 14.13 -2.80 -4.55
C ASP A 99 13.07 -3.21 -3.52
N ASP A 100 12.86 -2.42 -2.46
CA ASP A 100 11.81 -2.68 -1.48
C ASP A 100 10.43 -2.13 -1.90
N LEU A 101 10.32 -1.45 -3.05
CA LEU A 101 9.06 -0.89 -3.54
C LEU A 101 7.96 -1.94 -3.63
N TRP A 102 8.25 -3.10 -4.18
CA TRP A 102 7.27 -4.17 -4.31
C TRP A 102 6.72 -4.63 -2.95
N LYS A 103 7.54 -4.59 -1.89
CA LYS A 103 7.15 -5.00 -0.54
C LYS A 103 6.12 -4.04 0.05
N VAL A 104 6.36 -2.73 -0.11
CA VAL A 104 5.40 -1.71 0.32
C VAL A 104 4.13 -1.81 -0.52
N THR A 105 4.26 -1.99 -1.83
CA THR A 105 3.12 -2.13 -2.73
C THR A 105 2.23 -3.31 -2.34
N ILE A 106 2.82 -4.49 -2.10
CA ILE A 106 2.07 -5.66 -1.64
C ILE A 106 1.47 -5.44 -0.25
N HIS A 107 2.19 -4.80 0.67
CA HIS A 107 1.68 -4.48 2.00
C HIS A 107 0.40 -3.63 1.92
N GLU A 108 0.41 -2.56 1.14
CA GLU A 108 -0.75 -1.69 0.96
C GLU A 108 -1.89 -2.37 0.20
N PHE A 109 -1.56 -3.14 -0.84
CA PHE A 109 -2.54 -3.95 -1.56
C PHE A 109 -3.24 -4.95 -0.63
N LEU A 110 -2.51 -5.66 0.23
CA LEU A 110 -3.12 -6.61 1.17
C LEU A 110 -3.99 -5.90 2.21
N HIS A 111 -3.62 -4.69 2.62
CA HIS A 111 -4.50 -3.85 3.43
C HIS A 111 -5.80 -3.49 2.70
N SER A 112 -5.73 -3.15 1.43
CA SER A 112 -6.95 -2.86 0.66
C SER A 112 -7.86 -4.09 0.52
N ARG A 113 -7.30 -5.29 0.57
CA ARG A 113 -8.08 -6.54 0.64
C ARG A 113 -8.56 -6.90 2.05
N GLY A 114 -8.31 -6.05 3.04
CA GLY A 114 -8.78 -6.20 4.42
C GLY A 114 -7.82 -6.92 5.37
N LEU A 115 -6.62 -7.29 4.93
CA LEU A 115 -5.64 -7.94 5.80
C LEU A 115 -5.05 -6.91 6.79
N PRO A 116 -5.22 -7.09 8.11
CA PRO A 116 -4.67 -6.18 9.10
C PRO A 116 -3.16 -6.36 9.28
N HIS A 117 -2.53 -5.47 10.06
CA HIS A 117 -1.16 -5.67 10.51
C HIS A 117 -0.99 -7.00 11.24
N CYS A 118 0.18 -7.61 11.08
CA CYS A 118 0.55 -8.84 11.75
C CYS A 118 0.58 -8.63 13.28
N LYS A 119 -0.17 -9.43 14.02
CA LYS A 119 -0.23 -9.37 15.50
C LYS A 119 0.91 -10.14 16.18
N LYS A 120 1.66 -10.92 15.41
CA LYS A 120 2.80 -11.70 15.93
C LYS A 120 4.06 -10.86 15.90
N ASN A 121 5.02 -11.19 16.76
CA ASN A 121 6.37 -10.68 16.64
C ASN A 121 7.10 -11.42 15.51
N ALA A 122 6.82 -11.00 14.27
CA ALA A 122 7.33 -11.62 13.06
C ALA A 122 8.00 -10.54 12.16
N PRO A 123 9.22 -10.09 12.47
CA PRO A 123 9.87 -8.95 11.82
C PRO A 123 10.08 -9.14 10.31
N LYS A 124 10.12 -10.39 9.84
CA LYS A 124 10.22 -10.73 8.41
C LYS A 124 8.87 -10.76 7.68
N CYS A 125 7.75 -10.67 8.41
CA CYS A 125 6.42 -10.65 7.81
C CYS A 125 6.16 -9.32 7.10
N LEU A 126 5.65 -9.36 5.87
CA LEU A 126 5.28 -8.17 5.10
C LEU A 126 4.26 -7.31 5.84
N MET A 127 3.32 -7.93 6.58
CA MET A 127 2.27 -7.23 7.32
C MET A 127 2.70 -6.75 8.70
N GLN A 128 3.93 -6.98 9.13
CA GLN A 128 4.43 -6.41 10.40
C GLN A 128 4.41 -4.89 10.33
N ASP A 129 3.81 -4.24 11.34
CA ASP A 129 3.83 -2.79 11.45
C ASP A 129 5.29 -2.28 11.51
N ALA A 130 5.56 -1.22 10.78
CA ALA A 130 6.88 -0.61 10.75
C ALA A 130 7.11 0.36 11.92
N HIS A 131 6.05 0.75 12.66
CA HIS A 131 6.10 1.74 13.74
C HIS A 131 6.91 3.00 13.37
N GLY A 132 6.71 3.50 12.14
CA GLY A 132 7.44 4.65 11.62
C GLY A 132 8.89 4.39 11.20
N LYS A 133 9.39 3.16 11.28
CA LYS A 133 10.74 2.79 10.87
C LYS A 133 10.72 2.16 9.49
N ASN A 134 11.74 2.43 8.67
CA ASN A 134 11.91 1.73 7.41
C ASN A 134 12.54 0.35 7.66
N SER A 135 11.69 -0.66 7.87
CA SER A 135 12.10 -2.05 8.12
C SER A 135 11.81 -3.00 6.95
N PHE A 136 11.38 -2.47 5.80
CA PHE A 136 11.02 -3.30 4.64
C PHE A 136 12.18 -4.13 4.10
N TYR A 137 13.42 -3.69 4.28
CA TYR A 137 14.59 -4.47 3.87
C TYR A 137 14.67 -5.86 4.52
N MET A 138 14.13 -6.02 5.72
CA MET A 138 14.12 -7.30 6.45
C MET A 138 12.95 -8.21 6.06
N LYS A 139 11.88 -7.62 5.48
CA LYS A 139 10.66 -8.35 5.16
C LYS A 139 10.84 -9.17 3.89
N ASN A 140 10.32 -10.39 3.86
CA ASN A 140 10.48 -11.28 2.72
C ASN A 140 9.23 -12.08 2.34
N GLY A 141 8.15 -12.00 3.13
CA GLY A 141 6.92 -12.73 2.84
C GLY A 141 5.89 -12.60 3.95
N LEU A 142 4.81 -13.33 3.85
CA LEU A 142 3.79 -13.45 4.90
C LEU A 142 4.16 -14.58 5.87
N CYS A 143 3.97 -14.36 7.16
CA CYS A 143 3.99 -15.46 8.14
C CYS A 143 2.75 -16.36 7.95
N GLU A 144 2.76 -17.56 8.55
CA GLU A 144 1.68 -18.53 8.38
C GLU A 144 0.32 -18.02 8.88
N ASP A 145 0.28 -17.24 9.95
CA ASP A 145 -0.96 -16.65 10.47
C ASP A 145 -1.55 -15.62 9.48
N CYS A 146 -0.71 -14.76 8.87
CA CYS A 146 -1.15 -13.82 7.87
C CYS A 146 -1.61 -14.51 6.57
N LYS A 147 -0.95 -15.60 6.16
CA LYS A 147 -1.38 -16.41 5.01
C LYS A 147 -2.75 -17.06 5.28
N LYS A 148 -2.96 -17.58 6.50
CA LYS A 148 -4.24 -18.17 6.90
C LYS A 148 -5.35 -17.12 6.90
N SER A 149 -5.10 -15.95 7.49
CA SER A 149 -6.05 -14.82 7.52
C SER A 149 -6.39 -14.35 6.10
N LEU A 150 -5.40 -14.24 5.22
CA LEU A 150 -5.63 -13.83 3.83
C LEU A 150 -6.53 -14.85 3.10
N ARG A 151 -6.28 -16.15 3.26
CA ARG A 151 -7.13 -17.19 2.66
C ARG A 151 -8.58 -17.07 3.13
N MET A 152 -8.82 -16.83 4.42
CA MET A 152 -10.18 -16.65 4.96
C MET A 152 -10.86 -15.41 4.36
N ILE A 153 -10.15 -14.29 4.23
CA ILE A 153 -10.69 -13.07 3.62
C ILE A 153 -11.09 -13.33 2.16
N MET A 154 -10.22 -13.97 1.37
CA MET A 154 -10.47 -14.23 -0.04
C MET A 154 -11.66 -15.16 -0.26
N THR A 155 -11.82 -16.23 0.55
CA THR A 155 -12.96 -17.14 0.44
C THR A 155 -14.30 -16.50 0.82
N HIS A 156 -14.32 -15.44 1.61
CA HIS A 156 -15.54 -14.69 1.93
C HIS A 156 -15.92 -13.67 0.86
N GLN A 157 -14.99 -13.23 0.02
CA GLN A 157 -15.26 -12.30 -1.08
C GLN A 157 -15.81 -13.01 -2.34
N GLU A 158 -15.65 -14.32 -2.46
CA GLU A 158 -16.16 -15.15 -3.57
C GLU A 158 -17.61 -15.63 -3.37
N ARG A 159 -18.29 -15.25 -2.27
CA ARG A 159 -19.68 -15.59 -1.97
C ARG A 159 -20.59 -14.39 -2.12
#